data_03d6532019d475552c1f0eb89a15b4c5
#
_entry.id   03d6532019d475552c1f0eb89a15b4c5
#
_cell.length_a   1.000
_cell.length_b   1.000
_cell.length_c   1.000
_cell.angle_alpha   90.00
_cell.angle_beta   90.00
_cell.angle_gamma   90.00
#
_symmetry.space_group_name_H-M   'P 1'
#
loop_
_entity.id
_entity.type
_entity.pdbx_description
1 polymer ?
#
loop_
_entity_poly.entity_id
_entity_poly.type
_entity_poly.pdbx_seq_one_letter_code
_entity_poly.pdbx_strand_id
1 'polypeptide(L)'
;MKFEMLPHTSEAKFRAYGKTIEERFVNAGMAVMEIMFDTAKLEPKVRKQVVIKGRDQRTLLHNWLEELLFMLDTDLFVLVKVEKPKITQTNDMWTFQAIIFGQKADQATHRRGPEVKAITYDELEVTDDYVQVVVDV
;
A
#
# COMPACT_ATOMS: atom_id res chain seq x y z
N MET A 1 -6.87 11.94 9.72
CA MET A 1 -7.32 11.11 8.59
C MET A 1 -6.12 10.43 7.95
N LYS A 2 -6.17 9.12 7.80
CA LYS A 2 -5.06 8.35 7.25
C LYS A 2 -5.06 8.36 5.72
N PHE A 3 -6.23 8.26 5.13
CA PHE A 3 -6.39 8.32 3.68
C PHE A 3 -7.78 8.84 3.33
N GLU A 4 -7.92 9.21 2.08
CA GLU A 4 -9.17 9.78 1.58
C GLU A 4 -9.41 9.26 0.16
N MET A 5 -10.61 8.73 -0.08
CA MET A 5 -11.02 8.32 -1.42
C MET A 5 -11.47 9.55 -2.20
N LEU A 6 -10.98 9.67 -3.42
CA LEU A 6 -11.27 10.81 -4.29
C LEU A 6 -12.14 10.37 -5.47
N PRO A 7 -12.97 11.28 -6.03
CA PRO A 7 -13.76 10.96 -7.21
C PRO A 7 -12.88 10.58 -8.41
N HIS A 8 -13.26 9.51 -9.09
CA HIS A 8 -12.61 9.09 -10.33
C HIS A 8 -13.59 8.24 -11.14
N THR A 9 -13.48 8.25 -12.47
CA THR A 9 -14.54 7.67 -13.32
C THR A 9 -14.56 6.14 -13.36
N SER A 10 -13.48 5.49 -13.75
CA SER A 10 -13.46 4.01 -13.92
C SER A 10 -12.42 3.31 -13.08
N GLU A 11 -11.86 4.04 -12.13
CA GLU A 11 -10.76 3.57 -11.29
C GLU A 11 -11.02 4.05 -9.87
N ALA A 12 -10.24 3.60 -8.92
CA ALA A 12 -10.27 4.16 -7.57
C ALA A 12 -9.07 5.07 -7.38
N LYS A 13 -9.29 6.22 -6.75
CA LYS A 13 -8.24 7.19 -6.47
C LYS A 13 -8.28 7.56 -5.00
N PHE A 14 -7.10 7.64 -4.39
CA PHE A 14 -7.02 8.03 -2.98
C PHE A 14 -5.79 8.88 -2.70
N ARG A 15 -5.85 9.59 -1.59
CA ARG A 15 -4.69 10.24 -0.99
C ARG A 15 -4.46 9.64 0.38
N ALA A 16 -3.20 9.39 0.72
CA ALA A 16 -2.79 8.92 2.03
C ALA A 16 -1.92 9.99 2.69
N TYR A 17 -2.24 10.31 3.93
CA TYR A 17 -1.63 11.40 4.67
C TYR A 17 -0.70 10.88 5.75
N GLY A 18 0.23 11.71 6.18
CA GLY A 18 1.16 11.39 7.26
C GLY A 18 2.17 12.50 7.45
N LYS A 19 2.72 12.60 8.65
CA LYS A 19 3.72 13.62 8.98
C LYS A 19 5.08 13.31 8.37
N THR A 20 5.36 12.03 8.15
CA THR A 20 6.60 11.58 7.53
C THR A 20 6.29 10.83 6.25
N ILE A 21 7.28 10.72 5.36
CA ILE A 21 7.11 9.95 4.14
C ILE A 21 6.81 8.48 4.46
N GLU A 22 7.43 7.96 5.53
CA GLU A 22 7.16 6.59 5.97
C GLU A 22 5.70 6.41 6.35
N GLU A 23 5.11 7.33 7.12
CA GLU A 23 3.70 7.27 7.47
C GLU A 23 2.80 7.31 6.22
N ARG A 24 3.12 8.18 5.28
CA ARG A 24 2.35 8.29 4.04
C ARG A 24 2.38 6.99 3.24
N PHE A 25 3.54 6.34 3.17
CA PHE A 25 3.68 5.05 2.50
C PHE A 25 2.90 3.95 3.20
N VAL A 26 3.00 3.88 4.54
CA VAL A 26 2.23 2.91 5.34
C VAL A 26 0.74 3.10 5.12
N ASN A 27 0.26 4.33 5.20
CA ASN A 27 -1.16 4.64 5.05
C ASN A 27 -1.67 4.37 3.63
N ALA A 28 -0.80 4.54 2.62
CA ALA A 28 -1.13 4.16 1.25
C ALA A 28 -1.34 2.64 1.12
N GLY A 29 -0.49 1.86 1.75
CA GLY A 29 -0.64 0.40 1.79
C GLY A 29 -1.94 -0.02 2.46
N MET A 30 -2.28 0.63 3.58
CA MET A 30 -3.54 0.35 4.26
C MET A 30 -4.75 0.74 3.40
N ALA A 31 -4.65 1.85 2.66
CA ALA A 31 -5.73 2.28 1.77
C ALA A 31 -6.00 1.25 0.67
N VAL A 32 -4.96 0.70 0.07
CA VAL A 32 -5.10 -0.34 -0.97
C VAL A 32 -5.83 -1.55 -0.39
N MET A 33 -5.44 -1.98 0.82
CA MET A 33 -6.10 -3.12 1.47
C MET A 33 -7.57 -2.83 1.79
N GLU A 34 -7.88 -1.62 2.27
CA GLU A 34 -9.25 -1.24 2.63
C GLU A 34 -10.19 -1.15 1.44
N ILE A 35 -9.68 -0.90 0.24
CA ILE A 35 -10.51 -0.97 -0.97
C ILE A 35 -11.08 -2.38 -1.14
N MET A 36 -10.30 -3.40 -0.79
CA MET A 36 -10.66 -4.81 -1.01
C MET A 36 -11.23 -5.50 0.22
N PHE A 37 -10.73 -5.17 1.41
CA PHE A 37 -11.03 -5.90 2.64
C PHE A 37 -11.35 -4.96 3.79
N ASP A 38 -12.11 -5.44 4.76
CA ASP A 38 -12.27 -4.77 6.05
C ASP A 38 -11.16 -5.25 6.98
N THR A 39 -10.03 -4.54 6.99
CA THR A 39 -8.85 -5.00 7.74
C THR A 39 -9.06 -4.99 9.25
N ALA A 40 -10.06 -4.25 9.76
CA ALA A 40 -10.39 -4.26 11.17
C ALA A 40 -10.89 -5.63 11.65
N LYS A 41 -11.35 -6.47 10.74
CA LYS A 41 -11.82 -7.83 11.03
C LYS A 41 -10.71 -8.87 10.92
N LEU A 42 -9.51 -8.47 10.51
CA LEU A 42 -8.37 -9.36 10.34
C LEU A 42 -7.35 -9.13 11.43
N GLU A 43 -6.51 -10.12 11.68
CA GLU A 43 -5.52 -10.10 12.74
C GLU A 43 -4.08 -10.14 12.21
N PRO A 44 -3.12 -9.51 12.91
CA PRO A 44 -1.73 -9.48 12.48
C PRO A 44 -0.99 -10.79 12.84
N LYS A 45 -1.41 -11.91 12.26
CA LYS A 45 -0.93 -13.26 12.63
C LYS A 45 0.37 -13.65 11.94
N VAL A 46 0.59 -13.20 10.70
CA VAL A 46 1.74 -13.58 9.89
C VAL A 46 2.68 -12.40 9.78
N ARG A 47 3.95 -12.62 10.11
CA ARG A 47 4.99 -11.61 10.07
C ARG A 47 5.86 -11.81 8.84
N LYS A 48 6.13 -10.73 8.11
CA LYS A 48 7.07 -10.73 6.98
C LYS A 48 7.96 -9.50 7.06
N GLN A 49 9.14 -9.58 6.45
CA GLN A 49 10.00 -8.42 6.23
C GLN A 49 9.93 -8.05 4.76
N VAL A 50 9.92 -6.74 4.48
CA VAL A 50 9.97 -6.26 3.10
C VAL A 50 11.12 -5.29 2.93
N VAL A 51 11.75 -5.36 1.76
CA VAL A 51 12.76 -4.41 1.30
C VAL A 51 12.40 -4.08 -0.13
N ILE A 52 11.98 -2.85 -0.35
CA ILE A 52 11.50 -2.39 -1.66
C ILE A 52 12.46 -1.33 -2.16
N LYS A 53 12.80 -1.35 -3.43
CA LYS A 53 13.72 -0.39 -4.03
C LYS A 53 13.08 0.34 -5.20
N GLY A 54 13.52 1.57 -5.43
CA GLY A 54 13.09 2.37 -6.55
C GLY A 54 14.10 3.49 -6.83
N ARG A 55 14.17 3.91 -8.08
CA ARG A 55 15.10 4.97 -8.51
C ARG A 55 14.67 6.36 -8.04
N ASP A 56 13.42 6.52 -7.68
CA ASP A 56 12.86 7.76 -7.14
C ASP A 56 11.70 7.41 -6.21
N GLN A 57 11.13 8.43 -5.56
CA GLN A 57 10.07 8.22 -4.58
C GLN A 57 8.78 7.69 -5.23
N ARG A 58 8.43 8.14 -6.42
CA ARG A 58 7.24 7.66 -7.13
C ARG A 58 7.35 6.18 -7.47
N THR A 59 8.49 5.78 -8.01
CA THR A 59 8.75 4.37 -8.33
C THR A 59 8.78 3.52 -7.05
N LEU A 60 9.37 4.04 -5.98
CA LEU A 60 9.39 3.36 -4.69
C LEU A 60 7.97 3.10 -4.17
N LEU A 61 7.11 4.11 -4.22
CA LEU A 61 5.72 3.98 -3.80
C LEU A 61 5.00 2.95 -4.66
N HIS A 62 5.13 3.05 -5.97
CA HIS A 62 4.54 2.10 -6.90
C HIS A 62 4.97 0.67 -6.57
N ASN A 63 6.26 0.46 -6.39
CA ASN A 63 6.82 -0.88 -6.13
C ASN A 63 6.37 -1.43 -4.77
N TRP A 64 6.27 -0.58 -3.76
CA TRP A 64 5.75 -0.99 -2.44
C TRP A 64 4.31 -1.50 -2.56
N LEU A 65 3.45 -0.75 -3.23
CA LEU A 65 2.05 -1.12 -3.36
C LEU A 65 1.86 -2.33 -4.26
N GLU A 66 2.64 -2.44 -5.34
CA GLU A 66 2.62 -3.63 -6.21
C GLU A 66 3.07 -4.89 -5.45
N GLU A 67 4.04 -4.76 -4.54
CA GLU A 67 4.47 -5.89 -3.71
C GLU A 67 3.32 -6.41 -2.85
N LEU A 68 2.49 -5.51 -2.33
CA LEU A 68 1.31 -5.91 -1.56
C LEU A 68 0.34 -6.71 -2.41
N LEU A 69 0.12 -6.30 -3.66
CA LEU A 69 -0.75 -7.03 -4.58
C LEU A 69 -0.14 -8.40 -4.92
N PHE A 70 1.17 -8.45 -5.11
CA PHE A 70 1.87 -9.70 -5.40
C PHE A 70 1.72 -10.70 -4.24
N MET A 71 1.91 -10.23 -3.00
CA MET A 71 1.75 -11.09 -1.83
C MET A 71 0.32 -11.58 -1.66
N LEU A 72 -0.66 -10.74 -2.00
CA LEU A 72 -2.06 -11.15 -1.99
C LEU A 72 -2.32 -12.25 -3.01
N ASP A 73 -1.81 -12.08 -4.23
CA ASP A 73 -2.02 -13.04 -5.31
C ASP A 73 -1.33 -14.39 -5.05
N THR A 74 -0.12 -14.36 -4.52
CA THR A 74 0.69 -15.58 -4.34
C THR A 74 0.40 -16.29 -3.03
N ASP A 75 0.24 -15.52 -1.94
CA ASP A 75 0.16 -16.08 -0.58
C ASP A 75 -1.17 -15.81 0.10
N LEU A 76 -2.09 -15.13 -0.56
CA LEU A 76 -3.35 -14.65 0.02
C LEU A 76 -3.12 -13.75 1.24
N PHE A 77 -1.94 -13.11 1.31
CA PHE A 77 -1.56 -12.26 2.43
C PHE A 77 -2.23 -10.90 2.32
N VAL A 78 -3.02 -10.53 3.34
CA VAL A 78 -3.63 -9.21 3.47
C VAL A 78 -2.93 -8.45 4.58
N LEU A 79 -2.39 -7.28 4.24
CA LEU A 79 -1.69 -6.42 5.18
C LEU A 79 -2.65 -5.87 6.22
N VAL A 80 -2.28 -5.99 7.50
CA VAL A 80 -3.06 -5.47 8.63
C VAL A 80 -2.29 -4.38 9.39
N LYS A 81 -0.96 -4.50 9.47
CA LYS A 81 -0.15 -3.61 10.30
C LYS A 81 1.27 -3.52 9.75
N VAL A 82 1.87 -2.35 9.88
CA VAL A 82 3.28 -2.12 9.50
C VAL A 82 4.03 -1.59 10.71
N GLU A 83 5.20 -2.16 10.98
CA GLU A 83 6.10 -1.70 12.05
C GLU A 83 7.45 -1.32 11.49
N LYS A 84 8.08 -0.33 12.15
CA LYS A 84 9.44 0.13 11.85
C LYS A 84 9.65 0.47 10.37
N PRO A 85 8.73 1.25 9.77
CA PRO A 85 8.96 1.68 8.39
C PRO A 85 10.13 2.63 8.29
N LYS A 86 10.99 2.43 7.31
CA LYS A 86 12.17 3.26 7.11
C LYS A 86 12.40 3.46 5.63
N ILE A 87 12.54 4.71 5.22
CA ILE A 87 12.88 5.06 3.85
C ILE A 87 14.25 5.75 3.86
N THR A 88 15.15 5.25 3.04
CA THR A 88 16.51 5.80 2.92
C THR A 88 16.85 5.99 1.46
N GLN A 89 17.80 6.89 1.20
CA GLN A 89 18.34 7.12 -0.12
C GLN A 89 19.85 6.96 -0.07
N THR A 90 20.39 6.15 -0.98
CA THR A 90 21.82 5.98 -1.14
C THR A 90 22.13 6.07 -2.61
N ASN A 91 22.91 7.08 -3.04
CA ASN A 91 23.13 7.39 -4.44
C ASN A 91 21.78 7.68 -5.11
N ASP A 92 21.48 6.99 -6.22
CA ASP A 92 20.24 7.16 -6.95
C ASP A 92 19.19 6.11 -6.60
N MET A 93 19.39 5.40 -5.48
CA MET A 93 18.49 4.33 -5.08
C MET A 93 17.78 4.67 -3.78
N TRP A 94 16.46 4.63 -3.83
CA TRP A 94 15.60 4.75 -2.66
C TRP A 94 15.20 3.36 -2.18
N THR A 95 15.14 3.18 -0.86
CA THR A 95 14.78 1.91 -0.25
C THR A 95 13.72 2.12 0.83
N PHE A 96 12.65 1.33 0.77
CA PHE A 96 11.65 1.24 1.83
C PHE A 96 11.77 -0.13 2.46
N GLN A 97 11.97 -0.16 3.78
CA GLN A 97 12.00 -1.43 4.50
C GLN A 97 11.11 -1.34 5.72
N ALA A 98 10.47 -2.45 6.04
CA ALA A 98 9.54 -2.52 7.15
C ALA A 98 9.30 -3.95 7.56
N ILE A 99 8.73 -4.10 8.75
CA ILE A 99 8.18 -5.37 9.22
C ILE A 99 6.67 -5.26 9.04
N ILE A 100 6.09 -6.19 8.32
CA ILE A 100 4.65 -6.18 8.06
C ILE A 100 3.98 -7.37 8.69
N PHE A 101 2.74 -7.17 9.10
CA PHE A 101 1.91 -8.20 9.71
C PHE A 101 0.59 -8.26 8.96
N GLY A 102 0.10 -9.45 8.77
CA GLY A 102 -1.16 -9.65 8.10
C GLY A 102 -1.75 -11.01 8.40
N GLN A 103 -2.74 -11.35 7.62
CA GLN A 103 -3.45 -12.60 7.75
C GLN A 103 -3.69 -13.18 6.37
N LYS A 104 -3.64 -14.51 6.28
CA LYS A 104 -4.09 -15.20 5.08
C LYS A 104 -5.61 -15.04 5.00
N ALA A 105 -6.10 -14.41 3.94
CA ALA A 105 -7.51 -14.10 3.80
C ALA A 105 -8.12 -14.86 2.63
N ASP A 106 -9.32 -15.39 2.87
CA ASP A 106 -10.13 -16.02 1.83
C ASP A 106 -10.80 -14.91 1.04
N GLN A 107 -10.53 -14.85 -0.26
CA GLN A 107 -11.13 -13.87 -1.16
C GLN A 107 -12.67 -13.91 -1.14
N ALA A 108 -13.24 -15.08 -1.02
CA ALA A 108 -14.70 -15.24 -1.03
C ALA A 108 -15.35 -14.78 0.28
N THR A 109 -14.68 -15.03 1.41
CA THR A 109 -15.25 -14.78 2.75
C THR A 109 -14.89 -13.40 3.29
N HIS A 110 -13.65 -12.95 3.04
CA HIS A 110 -13.13 -11.72 3.66
C HIS A 110 -13.21 -10.51 2.75
N ARG A 111 -13.53 -10.72 1.48
CA ARG A 111 -13.58 -9.63 0.50
C ARG A 111 -14.76 -8.72 0.75
N ARG A 112 -14.52 -7.41 0.73
CA ARG A 112 -15.56 -6.41 0.92
C ARG A 112 -15.83 -5.58 -0.32
N GLY A 113 -14.78 -5.28 -1.08
CA GLY A 113 -14.86 -4.37 -2.22
C GLY A 113 -14.28 -4.98 -3.49
N PRO A 114 -14.10 -4.15 -4.51
CA PRO A 114 -13.56 -4.64 -5.78
C PRO A 114 -12.10 -5.06 -5.63
N GLU A 115 -11.68 -5.94 -6.52
CA GLU A 115 -10.28 -6.32 -6.62
C GLU A 115 -9.45 -5.17 -7.17
N VAL A 116 -8.35 -4.84 -6.51
CA VAL A 116 -7.34 -3.93 -7.04
C VAL A 116 -6.44 -4.76 -7.95
N LYS A 117 -6.48 -4.46 -9.24
CA LYS A 117 -5.76 -5.24 -10.25
C LYS A 117 -4.34 -4.74 -10.48
N ALA A 118 -4.13 -3.45 -10.36
CA ALA A 118 -2.83 -2.84 -10.60
C ALA A 118 -2.74 -1.46 -9.97
N ILE A 119 -1.51 -1.06 -9.66
CA ILE A 119 -1.18 0.30 -9.24
C ILE A 119 -0.72 1.04 -10.49
N THR A 120 -1.36 2.15 -10.83
CA THR A 120 -0.99 2.89 -12.04
C THR A 120 -0.01 4.02 -11.72
N TYR A 121 0.73 4.45 -12.74
CA TYR A 121 1.56 5.66 -12.63
C TYR A 121 0.76 6.93 -12.92
N ASP A 122 -0.46 6.76 -13.41
CA ASP A 122 -1.32 7.88 -13.74
C ASP A 122 -1.67 8.66 -12.47
N GLU A 123 -1.40 9.96 -12.48
CA GLU A 123 -1.63 10.85 -11.35
C GLU A 123 -0.94 10.42 -10.04
N LEU A 124 0.07 9.56 -10.11
CA LEU A 124 0.84 9.14 -8.96
C LEU A 124 1.73 10.28 -8.47
N GLU A 125 1.53 10.73 -7.24
CA GLU A 125 2.26 11.85 -6.66
C GLU A 125 2.78 11.52 -5.27
N VAL A 126 3.97 12.03 -4.96
CA VAL A 126 4.53 11.99 -3.60
C VAL A 126 4.82 13.43 -3.21
N THR A 127 4.14 13.93 -2.19
CA THR A 127 4.29 15.31 -1.69
C THR A 127 4.67 15.31 -0.23
N ASP A 128 4.91 16.49 0.33
CA ASP A 128 5.27 16.63 1.75
C ASP A 128 4.09 16.37 2.69
N ASP A 129 2.87 16.36 2.18
CA ASP A 129 1.66 16.20 2.99
C ASP A 129 0.94 14.88 2.71
N TYR A 130 1.01 14.41 1.48
CA TYR A 130 0.27 13.21 1.07
C TYR A 130 0.97 12.49 -0.07
N VAL A 131 0.55 11.26 -0.30
CA VAL A 131 0.79 10.56 -1.55
C VAL A 131 -0.56 10.35 -2.22
N GLN A 132 -0.59 10.39 -3.53
CA GLN A 132 -1.80 10.22 -4.33
C GLN A 132 -1.63 9.03 -5.26
N VAL A 133 -2.63 8.18 -5.30
CA VAL A 133 -2.56 6.91 -6.05
C VAL A 133 -3.87 6.67 -6.78
N VAL A 134 -3.75 6.22 -8.02
CA VAL A 134 -4.87 5.72 -8.83
C VAL A 134 -4.64 4.23 -9.04
N VAL A 135 -5.64 3.44 -8.75
CA VAL A 135 -5.57 1.97 -8.91
C VAL A 135 -6.64 1.49 -9.89
N ASP A 136 -6.30 0.46 -10.65
CA ASP A 136 -7.26 -0.24 -11.50
C ASP A 136 -8.08 -1.22 -10.66
N VAL A 137 -9.37 -1.17 -10.80
CA VAL A 137 -10.30 -2.05 -10.07
C VAL A 137 -11.21 -2.85 -11.00
#